data_eae6586141d5cdd4facb9504bc7a0e2f
#
_entry.id   eae6586141d5cdd4facb9504bc7a0e2f
#
_cell.length_a   1.000
_cell.length_b   1.000
_cell.length_c   1.000
_cell.angle_alpha   90.00
_cell.angle_beta   90.00
_cell.angle_gamma   90.00
#
_symmetry.space_group_name_H-M   'P 1'
#
loop_
_entity.id
_entity.type
_entity.pdbx_description
1 polymer ?
#
loop_
_entity_poly.entity_id
_entity_poly.type
_entity_poly.pdbx_seq_one_letter_code
_entity_poly.pdbx_strand_id
1 'polypeptide(L)'
;MTDRSTDVPSASAWESKIRVERRRRVPSRHASVIRRGIVVGVSAVLLGSAVSGCSSGDDAVAQGGSFEFVSPGGQVDILYDPPQDRGSPGPIRGPDLMDPDRTLSVDDFTGQVVVINVWGQWCGPCRTEMPELQRVYDATRSEGVAFLGIDVRDNNRQAAVDFIVDRKVTFPSIYDPPMRTMIALGARYPTTVIPSTIVLDRSHRVAAVFLRALLAEDLEPLVRRLAAEPATVSGPPG
;
A
#
# COMPACT_ATOMS: atom_id res chain seq x y z
N MET A 1 6.97 -55.65 15.93
CA MET A 1 7.57 -54.40 16.45
C MET A 1 8.82 -54.14 15.61
N THR A 2 8.72 -53.35 14.56
CA THR A 2 9.83 -52.99 13.66
C THR A 2 9.95 -51.46 13.76
N ASP A 3 11.05 -51.07 14.41
CA ASP A 3 11.51 -49.71 14.59
C ASP A 3 11.99 -49.16 13.23
N ARG A 4 11.35 -48.07 12.73
CA ARG A 4 11.85 -47.31 11.58
C ARG A 4 12.53 -46.06 12.10
N SER A 5 13.81 -46.18 12.34
CA SER A 5 14.72 -45.05 12.49
C SER A 5 14.72 -44.21 11.22
N THR A 6 14.22 -42.96 11.31
CA THR A 6 14.29 -41.96 10.24
C THR A 6 15.65 -41.28 10.29
N ASP A 7 16.53 -41.66 9.36
CA ASP A 7 17.82 -41.01 9.13
C ASP A 7 17.59 -39.57 8.60
N VAL A 8 17.90 -38.60 9.44
CA VAL A 8 17.95 -37.17 9.05
C VAL A 8 19.39 -36.90 8.59
N PRO A 9 19.63 -36.52 7.32
CA PRO A 9 20.99 -36.23 6.84
C PRO A 9 21.55 -34.96 7.51
N SER A 10 22.82 -35.04 7.91
CA SER A 10 23.53 -33.98 8.61
C SER A 10 23.78 -32.75 7.72
N ALA A 11 23.84 -31.56 8.36
CA ALA A 11 24.00 -30.25 7.72
C ALA A 11 25.20 -30.14 6.75
N SER A 12 26.23 -30.97 6.92
CA SER A 12 27.42 -30.99 6.06
C SER A 12 27.16 -31.53 4.64
N ALA A 13 26.09 -32.30 4.43
CA ALA A 13 25.74 -32.85 3.12
C ALA A 13 25.09 -31.81 2.18
N TRP A 14 24.55 -30.73 2.69
CA TRP A 14 23.95 -29.64 1.91
C TRP A 14 24.96 -28.62 1.39
N GLU A 15 26.02 -28.33 2.15
CA GLU A 15 27.04 -27.37 1.76
C GLU A 15 27.88 -27.82 0.55
N SER A 16 28.09 -29.13 0.38
CA SER A 16 28.82 -29.65 -0.75
C SER A 16 28.07 -29.54 -2.09
N LYS A 17 26.73 -29.61 -2.09
CA LYS A 17 25.91 -29.46 -3.30
C LYS A 17 25.87 -28.02 -3.81
N ILE A 18 25.87 -27.03 -2.93
CA ILE A 18 25.83 -25.61 -3.32
C ILE A 18 27.13 -25.14 -3.95
N ARG A 19 28.28 -25.77 -3.60
CA ARG A 19 29.60 -25.37 -4.11
C ARG A 19 29.87 -25.84 -5.53
N VAL A 20 29.22 -26.90 -5.99
CA VAL A 20 29.42 -27.47 -7.35
C VAL A 20 28.61 -26.68 -8.40
N GLU A 21 27.49 -26.11 -8.06
CA GLU A 21 26.61 -25.42 -9.02
C GLU A 21 27.08 -23.99 -9.36
N ARG A 22 27.91 -23.36 -8.54
CA ARG A 22 28.47 -22.01 -8.79
C ARG A 22 29.64 -21.97 -9.81
N ARG A 23 30.15 -23.13 -10.28
CA ARG A 23 31.30 -23.18 -11.20
C ARG A 23 30.93 -23.34 -12.68
N ARG A 24 29.64 -23.36 -13.04
CA ARG A 24 29.24 -23.47 -14.45
C ARG A 24 28.38 -22.31 -14.84
N ARG A 25 28.99 -21.30 -15.46
CA ARG A 25 28.50 -20.41 -16.49
C ARG A 25 29.03 -18.98 -16.35
N VAL A 26 30.19 -18.80 -16.96
CA VAL A 26 30.55 -17.48 -17.55
C VAL A 26 31.08 -17.81 -18.95
N PRO A 27 30.44 -17.42 -20.04
CA PRO A 27 31.08 -17.23 -21.31
C PRO A 27 31.40 -15.76 -21.54
N SER A 28 32.69 -15.46 -21.55
CA SER A 28 33.26 -14.26 -22.16
C SER A 28 33.10 -14.36 -23.68
N ARG A 29 32.63 -13.29 -24.33
CA ARG A 29 32.92 -13.10 -25.77
C ARG A 29 33.40 -11.68 -26.01
N HIS A 30 34.59 -11.71 -26.59
CA HIS A 30 35.44 -10.61 -27.01
C HIS A 30 34.84 -9.75 -28.14
N ALA A 31 35.33 -8.55 -28.12
CA ALA A 31 35.48 -7.52 -29.12
C ALA A 31 35.51 -7.96 -30.60
N SER A 32 34.99 -7.06 -31.44
CA SER A 32 35.52 -6.81 -32.76
C SER A 32 35.32 -5.33 -33.15
N VAL A 33 36.45 -4.70 -33.38
CA VAL A 33 36.72 -3.42 -33.99
C VAL A 33 36.67 -3.59 -35.50
N ILE A 34 36.18 -2.61 -36.26
CA ILE A 34 36.61 -2.22 -37.64
C ILE A 34 35.76 -1.00 -38.04
N ARG A 35 36.31 0.17 -38.09
CA ARG A 35 37.09 0.92 -39.13
C ARG A 35 36.22 1.67 -40.16
N ARG A 36 36.39 2.99 -40.08
CA ARG A 36 36.56 3.97 -41.18
C ARG A 36 35.45 4.28 -42.19
N GLY A 37 35.13 5.58 -42.25
CA GLY A 37 34.57 6.25 -43.41
C GLY A 37 34.30 7.72 -43.14
N ILE A 38 35.27 8.55 -43.56
CA ILE A 38 35.21 10.02 -43.58
C ILE A 38 34.43 10.43 -44.82
N VAL A 39 33.41 11.31 -44.71
CA VAL A 39 33.05 12.26 -45.77
C VAL A 39 32.59 13.57 -45.13
N VAL A 40 33.21 14.61 -45.55
CA VAL A 40 33.04 16.03 -45.25
C VAL A 40 31.84 16.57 -46.05
N GLY A 41 30.98 17.34 -45.40
CA GLY A 41 29.94 18.11 -46.07
C GLY A 41 29.52 19.30 -45.19
N VAL A 42 30.13 20.46 -45.47
CA VAL A 42 29.78 21.76 -44.88
C VAL A 42 28.51 22.28 -45.54
N SER A 43 27.49 22.61 -44.75
CA SER A 43 26.53 23.66 -45.12
C SER A 43 25.89 24.24 -43.86
N ALA A 44 26.19 25.45 -43.56
CA ALA A 44 25.59 26.29 -42.54
C ALA A 44 24.18 26.72 -42.95
N VAL A 45 23.20 26.50 -42.10
CA VAL A 45 21.97 27.30 -42.09
C VAL A 45 21.61 27.57 -40.61
N LEU A 46 21.79 28.81 -40.25
CA LEU A 46 21.27 29.43 -39.03
C LEU A 46 19.76 29.54 -39.14
N LEU A 47 19.02 28.86 -38.28
CA LEU A 47 17.66 29.27 -37.91
C LEU A 47 17.40 28.82 -36.46
N GLY A 48 16.98 29.81 -35.69
CA GLY A 48 16.78 29.70 -34.26
C GLY A 48 15.82 28.57 -33.85
N SER A 49 16.27 27.74 -32.96
CA SER A 49 15.45 26.77 -32.28
C SER A 49 15.23 27.25 -30.87
N ALA A 50 13.99 27.68 -30.61
CA ALA A 50 13.46 27.80 -29.26
C ALA A 50 13.68 26.45 -28.54
N VAL A 51 14.50 26.47 -27.51
CA VAL A 51 14.64 25.32 -26.60
C VAL A 51 13.35 25.25 -25.78
N SER A 52 12.38 24.50 -26.29
CA SER A 52 11.27 24.00 -25.45
C SER A 52 11.87 22.97 -24.50
N GLY A 53 12.17 23.42 -23.30
CA GLY A 53 12.51 22.53 -22.20
C GLY A 53 11.33 21.63 -21.91
N CYS A 54 11.36 20.41 -22.43
CA CYS A 54 10.55 19.32 -21.86
C CYS A 54 11.14 18.99 -20.50
N SER A 55 10.64 19.66 -19.48
CA SER A 55 10.72 19.20 -18.11
C SER A 55 9.75 18.01 -18.02
N SER A 56 10.24 16.81 -18.25
CA SER A 56 9.57 15.58 -17.86
C SER A 56 9.76 15.40 -16.35
N GLY A 57 9.13 16.25 -15.58
CA GLY A 57 8.85 16.03 -14.17
C GLY A 57 7.56 15.23 -14.12
N ASP A 58 7.65 13.92 -14.07
CA ASP A 58 6.52 13.02 -13.78
C ASP A 58 6.14 13.05 -12.29
N ASP A 59 6.12 14.25 -11.70
CA ASP A 59 5.44 14.50 -10.44
C ASP A 59 4.03 15.02 -10.78
N ALA A 60 3.21 14.12 -11.35
CA ALA A 60 1.80 14.42 -11.54
C ALA A 60 1.10 14.36 -10.19
N VAL A 61 1.21 15.45 -9.44
CA VAL A 61 0.39 15.71 -8.27
C VAL A 61 -1.04 15.91 -8.76
N ALA A 62 -1.92 15.02 -8.36
CA ALA A 62 -3.33 15.11 -8.70
C ALA A 62 -3.96 16.31 -7.99
N GLN A 63 -4.03 17.46 -8.67
CA GLN A 63 -4.73 18.65 -8.20
C GLN A 63 -6.23 18.36 -8.20
N GLY A 64 -6.78 17.95 -7.03
CA GLY A 64 -8.22 17.76 -6.84
C GLY A 64 -8.88 16.66 -7.66
N GLY A 65 -8.09 15.74 -8.25
CA GLY A 65 -8.54 14.62 -9.06
C GLY A 65 -8.69 13.32 -8.28
N SER A 66 -8.90 12.22 -9.00
CA SER A 66 -8.90 10.87 -8.45
C SER A 66 -7.51 10.52 -7.89
N PHE A 67 -7.49 9.81 -6.76
CA PHE A 67 -6.26 9.32 -6.16
C PHE A 67 -5.58 8.31 -7.12
N GLU A 68 -4.30 8.50 -7.35
CA GLU A 68 -3.44 7.52 -8.01
C GLU A 68 -2.27 7.19 -7.08
N PHE A 69 -2.11 5.90 -6.77
CA PHE A 69 -1.04 5.45 -5.91
C PHE A 69 0.31 5.57 -6.60
N VAL A 70 1.25 6.25 -5.95
CA VAL A 70 2.64 6.36 -6.37
C VAL A 70 3.53 6.06 -5.17
N SER A 71 4.53 5.19 -5.33
CA SER A 71 5.55 4.89 -4.32
C SER A 71 6.92 5.32 -4.85
N PRO A 72 7.33 6.56 -4.65
CA PRO A 72 8.64 7.06 -5.08
C PRO A 72 9.76 6.24 -4.45
N GLY A 73 10.68 5.70 -5.27
CA GLY A 73 11.82 4.94 -4.76
C GLY A 73 11.46 3.64 -4.01
N GLY A 74 10.22 3.14 -4.11
CA GLY A 74 9.79 1.93 -3.41
C GLY A 74 9.58 2.13 -1.90
N GLN A 75 9.26 3.35 -1.47
CA GLN A 75 8.97 3.66 -0.07
C GLN A 75 7.77 2.87 0.43
N VAL A 76 7.81 2.46 1.69
CA VAL A 76 6.73 1.75 2.38
C VAL A 76 5.87 2.67 3.26
N ASP A 77 6.39 3.84 3.60
CA ASP A 77 5.69 4.92 4.33
C ASP A 77 5.57 6.12 3.39
N ILE A 78 4.37 6.38 2.90
CA ILE A 78 4.10 7.40 1.89
C ILE A 78 3.14 8.41 2.50
N LEU A 79 3.58 9.67 2.57
CA LEU A 79 2.79 10.78 3.07
C LEU A 79 2.46 11.72 1.91
N TYR A 80 1.20 12.09 1.77
CA TYR A 80 0.72 13.09 0.81
C TYR A 80 0.56 14.42 1.55
N ASP A 81 1.66 15.17 1.60
CA ASP A 81 1.75 16.45 2.28
C ASP A 81 2.58 17.42 1.44
N PRO A 82 2.11 18.61 1.15
CA PRO A 82 0.98 19.33 1.75
C PRO A 82 -0.42 18.79 1.31
N PRO A 83 -1.52 19.26 1.94
CA PRO A 83 -2.88 18.75 1.65
C PRO A 83 -3.33 18.84 0.19
N GLN A 84 -2.71 19.69 -0.62
CA GLN A 84 -3.00 19.82 -2.05
C GLN A 84 -2.61 18.57 -2.85
N ASP A 85 -1.67 17.77 -2.33
CA ASP A 85 -1.15 16.56 -2.97
C ASP A 85 -2.07 15.34 -2.73
N ARG A 86 -3.13 15.52 -1.92
CA ARG A 86 -4.08 14.46 -1.57
C ARG A 86 -5.17 14.33 -2.61
N GLY A 87 -5.32 13.13 -3.17
CA GLY A 87 -6.41 12.76 -4.08
C GLY A 87 -7.51 11.95 -3.38
N SER A 88 -8.72 11.95 -3.93
CA SER A 88 -9.82 11.14 -3.44
C SER A 88 -9.79 9.74 -4.04
N PRO A 89 -9.86 8.67 -3.23
CA PRO A 89 -10.03 7.32 -3.75
C PRO A 89 -11.40 7.15 -4.38
N GLY A 90 -11.58 6.10 -5.16
CA GLY A 90 -12.91 5.66 -5.57
C GLY A 90 -13.75 5.19 -4.36
N PRO A 91 -15.01 4.77 -4.59
CA PRO A 91 -15.89 4.34 -3.52
C PRO A 91 -15.38 3.04 -2.87
N ILE A 92 -15.19 3.09 -1.55
CA ILE A 92 -14.79 1.94 -0.72
C ILE A 92 -15.99 1.51 0.10
N ARG A 93 -16.61 0.39 -0.27
CA ARG A 93 -17.79 -0.16 0.41
C ARG A 93 -17.89 -1.66 0.19
N GLY A 94 -18.51 -2.36 1.12
CA GLY A 94 -18.73 -3.81 1.03
C GLY A 94 -19.53 -4.34 2.21
N PRO A 95 -19.83 -5.66 2.20
CA PRO A 95 -20.58 -6.30 3.29
C PRO A 95 -19.79 -6.24 4.59
N ASP A 96 -20.48 -5.98 5.69
CA ASP A 96 -19.91 -6.01 7.03
C ASP A 96 -19.48 -7.44 7.39
N LEU A 97 -18.29 -7.60 7.95
CA LEU A 97 -17.76 -8.90 8.38
C LEU A 97 -18.65 -9.55 9.45
N MET A 98 -19.21 -8.77 10.36
CA MET A 98 -20.06 -9.28 11.46
C MET A 98 -21.51 -9.50 11.06
N ASP A 99 -22.02 -8.67 10.14
CA ASP A 99 -23.40 -8.70 9.66
C ASP A 99 -23.46 -8.68 8.13
N PRO A 100 -23.63 -9.85 7.46
CA PRO A 100 -23.62 -9.94 6.00
C PRO A 100 -24.72 -9.14 5.31
N ASP A 101 -25.79 -8.84 5.99
CA ASP A 101 -26.91 -8.08 5.45
C ASP A 101 -26.69 -6.56 5.52
N ARG A 102 -25.67 -6.14 6.25
CA ARG A 102 -25.23 -4.74 6.37
C ARG A 102 -24.13 -4.43 5.36
N THR A 103 -24.20 -3.24 4.75
CA THR A 103 -23.09 -2.68 3.96
C THR A 103 -22.42 -1.59 4.76
N LEU A 104 -21.08 -1.63 4.79
CA LEU A 104 -20.22 -0.56 5.33
C LEU A 104 -19.66 0.26 4.16
N SER A 105 -19.51 1.55 4.37
CA SER A 105 -18.90 2.49 3.43
C SER A 105 -17.98 3.46 4.14
N VAL A 106 -16.94 3.94 3.46
CA VAL A 106 -16.17 5.11 3.93
C VAL A 106 -17.07 6.34 4.11
N ASP A 107 -18.12 6.47 3.30
CA ASP A 107 -19.08 7.58 3.37
C ASP A 107 -19.87 7.63 4.69
N ASP A 108 -19.95 6.51 5.43
CA ASP A 108 -20.56 6.44 6.77
C ASP A 108 -19.81 7.30 7.80
N PHE A 109 -18.57 7.69 7.51
CA PHE A 109 -17.66 8.43 8.38
C PHE A 109 -17.44 9.88 7.92
N THR A 110 -18.41 10.48 7.27
CA THR A 110 -18.31 11.86 6.73
C THR A 110 -17.76 12.85 7.77
N GLY A 111 -16.74 13.61 7.38
CA GLY A 111 -16.12 14.63 8.22
C GLY A 111 -15.15 14.11 9.28
N GLN A 112 -14.91 12.82 9.31
CA GLN A 112 -13.90 12.17 10.17
C GLN A 112 -12.64 11.83 9.39
N VAL A 113 -11.51 11.73 10.08
CA VAL A 113 -10.34 11.04 9.58
C VAL A 113 -10.65 9.55 9.55
N VAL A 114 -10.36 8.86 8.45
CA VAL A 114 -10.63 7.42 8.35
C VAL A 114 -9.34 6.65 8.18
N VAL A 115 -9.07 5.73 9.09
CA VAL A 115 -7.98 4.76 8.98
C VAL A 115 -8.54 3.47 8.37
N ILE A 116 -8.08 3.13 7.18
CA ILE A 116 -8.46 1.91 6.48
C ILE A 116 -7.30 0.92 6.62
N ASN A 117 -7.53 -0.21 7.30
CA ASN A 117 -6.54 -1.27 7.44
C ASN A 117 -6.92 -2.49 6.61
N VAL A 118 -6.05 -2.90 5.70
CA VAL A 118 -6.22 -4.10 4.87
C VAL A 118 -5.52 -5.26 5.56
N TRP A 119 -6.27 -6.28 5.93
CA TRP A 119 -5.80 -7.36 6.78
C TRP A 119 -6.36 -8.73 6.38
N GLY A 120 -5.91 -9.79 7.03
CA GLY A 120 -6.48 -11.13 6.94
C GLY A 120 -6.09 -11.95 8.17
N GLN A 121 -6.95 -12.86 8.63
CA GLN A 121 -6.66 -13.69 9.80
C GLN A 121 -5.44 -14.61 9.59
N TRP A 122 -5.16 -14.98 8.36
CA TRP A 122 -4.01 -15.79 7.91
C TRP A 122 -2.68 -15.03 7.94
N CYS A 123 -2.71 -13.69 8.01
CA CYS A 123 -1.56 -12.81 7.92
C CYS A 123 -0.86 -12.68 9.28
N GLY A 124 0.35 -13.21 9.42
CA GLY A 124 1.12 -13.15 10.66
C GLY A 124 1.34 -11.73 11.18
N PRO A 125 1.90 -10.79 10.38
CA PRO A 125 2.10 -9.41 10.80
C PRO A 125 0.80 -8.68 11.16
N CYS A 126 -0.33 -8.97 10.48
CA CYS A 126 -1.63 -8.38 10.82
C CYS A 126 -2.07 -8.76 12.25
N ARG A 127 -1.72 -9.97 12.68
CA ARG A 127 -2.05 -10.47 14.03
C ARG A 127 -1.34 -9.69 15.14
N THR A 128 -0.16 -9.15 14.87
CA THR A 128 0.60 -8.32 15.82
C THR A 128 0.23 -6.85 15.75
N GLU A 129 -0.18 -6.35 14.58
CA GLU A 129 -0.61 -4.97 14.35
C GLU A 129 -1.99 -4.66 14.97
N MET A 130 -2.93 -5.61 14.90
CA MET A 130 -4.33 -5.38 15.22
C MET A 130 -4.57 -4.82 16.65
N PRO A 131 -3.88 -5.28 17.71
CA PRO A 131 -3.99 -4.66 19.04
C PRO A 131 -3.47 -3.22 19.09
N GLU A 132 -2.46 -2.88 18.29
CA GLU A 132 -1.92 -1.54 18.19
C GLU A 132 -2.94 -0.59 17.53
N LEU A 133 -3.57 -1.03 16.44
CA LEU A 133 -4.63 -0.30 15.78
C LEU A 133 -5.85 -0.10 16.69
N GLN A 134 -6.25 -1.12 17.45
CA GLN A 134 -7.32 -1.01 18.43
C GLN A 134 -7.00 0.03 19.50
N ARG A 135 -5.75 0.07 19.99
CA ARG A 135 -5.31 1.07 20.97
C ARG A 135 -5.43 2.50 20.43
N VAL A 136 -5.00 2.73 19.17
CA VAL A 136 -5.14 4.05 18.53
C VAL A 136 -6.61 4.40 18.34
N TYR A 137 -7.44 3.47 17.88
CA TYR A 137 -8.88 3.67 17.74
C TYR A 137 -9.52 4.11 19.06
N ASP A 138 -9.26 3.39 20.15
CA ASP A 138 -9.80 3.72 21.48
C ASP A 138 -9.37 5.10 21.96
N ALA A 139 -8.12 5.49 21.68
CA ALA A 139 -7.56 6.78 22.08
C ALA A 139 -8.10 7.97 21.26
N THR A 140 -8.51 7.75 19.99
CA THR A 140 -8.75 8.85 19.04
C THR A 140 -10.18 8.93 18.51
N ARG A 141 -11.03 7.91 18.72
CA ARG A 141 -12.42 7.89 18.21
C ARG A 141 -13.27 9.08 18.67
N SER A 142 -13.06 9.57 19.89
CA SER A 142 -13.74 10.76 20.40
C SER A 142 -13.23 12.08 19.79
N GLU A 143 -12.11 12.04 19.09
CA GLU A 143 -11.48 13.17 18.41
C GLU A 143 -11.86 13.25 16.92
N GLY A 144 -12.79 12.42 16.46
CA GLY A 144 -13.24 12.39 15.06
C GLY A 144 -12.35 11.54 14.15
N VAL A 145 -11.76 10.47 14.70
CA VAL A 145 -11.03 9.46 13.95
C VAL A 145 -11.84 8.16 13.92
N ALA A 146 -12.14 7.67 12.73
CA ALA A 146 -12.79 6.38 12.50
C ALA A 146 -11.82 5.36 11.96
N PHE A 147 -12.10 4.08 12.20
CA PHE A 147 -11.35 2.95 11.66
C PHE A 147 -12.28 2.04 10.87
N LEU A 148 -11.79 1.53 9.75
CA LEU A 148 -12.47 0.56 8.89
C LEU A 148 -11.48 -0.51 8.46
N GLY A 149 -11.67 -1.75 8.92
CA GLY A 149 -10.90 -2.89 8.43
C GLY A 149 -11.41 -3.34 7.06
N ILE A 150 -10.55 -3.96 6.27
CA ILE A 150 -10.94 -4.70 5.07
C ILE A 150 -10.27 -6.07 5.15
N ASP A 151 -11.06 -7.10 5.43
CA ASP A 151 -10.60 -8.48 5.48
C ASP A 151 -10.53 -9.05 4.07
N VAL A 152 -9.34 -9.47 3.67
CA VAL A 152 -9.05 -9.89 2.30
C VAL A 152 -8.44 -11.29 2.23
N ARG A 153 -8.66 -11.98 1.09
CA ARG A 153 -8.13 -13.33 0.82
C ARG A 153 -8.46 -14.35 1.92
N ASP A 154 -9.53 -14.11 2.65
CA ASP A 154 -10.02 -14.99 3.69
C ASP A 154 -11.32 -15.66 3.23
N ASN A 155 -11.21 -16.92 2.81
CA ASN A 155 -12.36 -17.67 2.31
C ASN A 155 -13.21 -18.29 3.45
N ASN A 156 -12.77 -18.12 4.70
CA ASN A 156 -13.49 -18.58 5.88
C ASN A 156 -13.90 -17.38 6.74
N ARG A 157 -15.09 -16.82 6.46
CA ARG A 157 -15.63 -15.68 7.20
C ARG A 157 -15.68 -15.92 8.71
N GLN A 158 -16.06 -17.13 9.16
CA GLN A 158 -16.14 -17.42 10.58
C GLN A 158 -14.78 -17.33 11.27
N ALA A 159 -13.71 -17.81 10.62
CA ALA A 159 -12.37 -17.68 11.16
C ALA A 159 -11.91 -16.20 11.29
N ALA A 160 -12.32 -15.34 10.34
CA ALA A 160 -12.07 -13.90 10.43
C ALA A 160 -12.88 -13.26 11.59
N VAL A 161 -14.14 -13.65 11.76
CA VAL A 161 -14.99 -13.23 12.89
C VAL A 161 -14.37 -13.65 14.22
N ASP A 162 -14.01 -14.92 14.36
CA ASP A 162 -13.40 -15.46 15.58
C ASP A 162 -12.10 -14.71 15.91
N PHE A 163 -11.30 -14.39 14.88
CA PHE A 163 -10.05 -13.64 15.05
C PHE A 163 -10.28 -12.24 15.66
N ILE A 164 -11.23 -11.44 15.11
CA ILE A 164 -11.48 -10.10 15.65
C ILE A 164 -12.12 -10.13 17.03
N VAL A 165 -12.97 -11.12 17.31
CA VAL A 165 -13.57 -11.32 18.64
C VAL A 165 -12.51 -11.67 19.67
N ASP A 166 -11.62 -12.64 19.37
CA ASP A 166 -10.54 -13.06 20.26
C ASP A 166 -9.55 -11.91 20.54
N ARG A 167 -9.33 -11.05 19.57
CA ARG A 167 -8.46 -9.86 19.68
C ARG A 167 -9.15 -8.63 20.24
N LYS A 168 -10.46 -8.72 20.53
CA LYS A 168 -11.29 -7.65 21.06
C LYS A 168 -11.24 -6.39 20.16
N VAL A 169 -11.18 -6.60 18.85
CA VAL A 169 -11.26 -5.52 17.87
C VAL A 169 -12.69 -5.03 17.80
N THR A 170 -12.90 -3.72 17.97
CA THR A 170 -14.25 -3.13 18.04
C THR A 170 -14.58 -2.20 16.89
N PHE A 171 -13.61 -1.84 16.06
CA PHE A 171 -13.89 -1.11 14.83
C PHE A 171 -14.43 -2.06 13.73
N PRO A 172 -15.36 -1.57 12.87
CA PRO A 172 -16.00 -2.39 11.85
C PRO A 172 -15.01 -2.83 10.76
N SER A 173 -15.32 -3.96 10.10
CA SER A 173 -14.54 -4.47 8.98
C SER A 173 -15.43 -4.90 7.82
N ILE A 174 -15.06 -4.53 6.60
CA ILE A 174 -15.62 -5.05 5.36
C ILE A 174 -15.05 -6.45 5.11
N TYR A 175 -15.91 -7.40 4.71
CA TYR A 175 -15.50 -8.72 4.25
C TYR A 175 -15.35 -8.73 2.73
N ASP A 176 -14.12 -8.74 2.24
CA ASP A 176 -13.79 -8.66 0.80
C ASP A 176 -12.69 -9.66 0.38
N PRO A 177 -12.95 -10.97 0.43
CA PRO A 177 -11.97 -11.98 0.02
C PRO A 177 -11.37 -11.75 -1.37
N PRO A 178 -12.16 -11.31 -2.39
CA PRO A 178 -11.63 -11.08 -3.74
C PRO A 178 -10.92 -9.72 -3.91
N MET A 179 -10.79 -8.89 -2.85
CA MET A 179 -10.10 -7.60 -2.87
C MET A 179 -10.70 -6.57 -3.85
N ARG A 180 -12.00 -6.58 -4.06
CA ARG A 180 -12.67 -5.66 -5.00
C ARG A 180 -12.62 -4.21 -4.55
N THR A 181 -12.63 -3.98 -3.23
CA THR A 181 -12.51 -2.63 -2.65
C THR A 181 -11.17 -1.97 -3.00
N MET A 182 -10.12 -2.75 -3.26
CA MET A 182 -8.80 -2.22 -3.61
C MET A 182 -8.76 -1.53 -4.98
N ILE A 183 -9.74 -1.79 -5.86
CA ILE A 183 -9.88 -1.10 -7.15
C ILE A 183 -10.05 0.43 -6.94
N ALA A 184 -10.68 0.83 -5.84
CA ALA A 184 -10.87 2.23 -5.46
C ALA A 184 -9.55 3.00 -5.23
N LEU A 185 -8.45 2.29 -4.93
CA LEU A 185 -7.12 2.86 -4.70
C LEU A 185 -6.29 2.96 -5.98
N GLY A 186 -6.88 2.62 -7.14
CA GLY A 186 -6.22 2.70 -8.44
C GLY A 186 -5.42 1.45 -8.81
N ALA A 187 -5.14 1.32 -10.09
CA ALA A 187 -4.51 0.12 -10.67
C ALA A 187 -3.07 -0.12 -10.19
N ARG A 188 -2.40 0.91 -9.70
CA ARG A 188 -1.00 0.84 -9.22
C ARG A 188 -0.88 0.48 -7.75
N TYR A 189 -1.99 0.46 -6.99
CA TYR A 189 -1.94 0.09 -5.58
C TYR A 189 -1.46 -1.37 -5.41
N PRO A 190 -0.45 -1.63 -4.54
CA PRO A 190 0.15 -2.95 -4.42
C PRO A 190 -0.75 -3.89 -3.60
N THR A 191 -1.72 -4.51 -4.25
CA THR A 191 -2.66 -5.45 -3.61
C THR A 191 -2.00 -6.69 -3.00
N THR A 192 -0.70 -6.92 -3.26
CA THR A 192 0.05 -8.06 -2.70
C THR A 192 0.64 -7.77 -1.32
N VAL A 193 0.70 -6.52 -0.90
CA VAL A 193 1.27 -6.12 0.40
C VAL A 193 0.17 -6.10 1.45
N ILE A 194 0.23 -7.06 2.39
CA ILE A 194 -0.68 -7.20 3.52
C ILE A 194 0.17 -7.42 4.78
N PRO A 195 0.01 -6.62 5.87
CA PRO A 195 -0.97 -5.53 5.99
C PRO A 195 -0.57 -4.29 5.21
N SER A 196 -1.57 -3.48 4.91
CA SER A 196 -1.38 -2.10 4.46
C SER A 196 -2.43 -1.21 5.10
N THR A 197 -2.05 0.04 5.39
CA THR A 197 -2.94 1.00 6.04
C THR A 197 -3.01 2.27 5.21
N ILE A 198 -4.22 2.72 4.90
CA ILE A 198 -4.50 3.96 4.19
C ILE A 198 -5.16 4.91 5.18
N VAL A 199 -4.67 6.15 5.26
CA VAL A 199 -5.25 7.18 6.12
C VAL A 199 -5.87 8.24 5.23
N LEU A 200 -7.17 8.47 5.43
CA LEU A 200 -7.92 9.52 4.75
C LEU A 200 -8.07 10.72 5.68
N ASP A 201 -7.95 11.92 5.13
CA ASP A 201 -8.27 13.16 5.83
C ASP A 201 -9.80 13.35 6.00
N ARG A 202 -10.22 14.41 6.67
CA ARG A 202 -11.65 14.70 6.94
C ARG A 202 -12.50 14.95 5.68
N SER A 203 -11.85 15.15 4.54
CA SER A 203 -12.49 15.25 3.21
C SER A 203 -12.39 13.95 2.43
N HIS A 204 -12.01 12.86 3.09
CA HIS A 204 -11.76 11.52 2.53
C HIS A 204 -10.75 11.50 1.37
N ARG A 205 -9.76 12.40 1.42
CA ARG A 205 -8.61 12.35 0.50
C ARG A 205 -7.47 11.56 1.16
N VAL A 206 -6.72 10.81 0.38
CA VAL A 206 -5.61 10.00 0.89
C VAL A 206 -4.50 10.90 1.41
N ALA A 207 -4.25 10.84 2.71
CA ALA A 207 -3.20 11.60 3.38
C ALA A 207 -1.94 10.77 3.64
N ALA A 208 -2.07 9.45 3.79
CA ALA A 208 -0.94 8.54 3.93
C ALA A 208 -1.27 7.12 3.46
N VAL A 209 -0.24 6.39 3.07
CA VAL A 209 -0.28 4.94 2.81
C VAL A 209 0.94 4.29 3.47
N PHE A 210 0.69 3.25 4.24
CA PHE A 210 1.71 2.43 4.86
C PHE A 210 1.63 1.01 4.31
N LEU A 211 2.74 0.50 3.82
CA LEU A 211 2.86 -0.83 3.22
C LEU A 211 3.63 -1.78 4.16
N ARG A 212 3.34 -1.69 5.43
CA ARG A 212 3.94 -2.48 6.52
C ARG A 212 3.00 -2.54 7.71
N ALA A 213 3.29 -3.44 8.66
CA ALA A 213 2.64 -3.42 9.96
C ALA A 213 3.01 -2.15 10.73
N LEU A 214 2.03 -1.56 11.43
CA LEU A 214 2.18 -0.34 12.21
C LEU A 214 2.17 -0.62 13.71
N LEU A 215 2.91 0.21 14.44
CA LEU A 215 2.76 0.38 15.87
C LEU A 215 1.86 1.61 16.14
N ALA A 216 1.32 1.71 17.34
CA ALA A 216 0.49 2.88 17.71
C ALA A 216 1.27 4.20 17.59
N GLU A 217 2.56 4.19 17.93
CA GLU A 217 3.46 5.35 17.83
C GLU A 217 3.71 5.83 16.40
N ASP A 218 3.54 4.96 15.40
CA ASP A 218 3.62 5.34 13.99
C ASP A 218 2.36 6.09 13.54
N LEU A 219 1.18 5.65 13.99
CA LEU A 219 -0.11 6.07 13.47
C LEU A 219 -0.77 7.19 14.28
N GLU A 220 -0.72 7.11 15.61
CA GLU A 220 -1.46 8.02 16.50
C GLU A 220 -1.11 9.50 16.28
N PRO A 221 0.18 9.91 16.17
CA PRO A 221 0.52 11.31 15.93
C PRO A 221 -0.03 11.84 14.60
N LEU A 222 -0.03 11.00 13.56
CA LEU A 222 -0.55 11.37 12.24
C LEU A 222 -2.06 11.60 12.28
N VAL A 223 -2.84 10.65 12.83
CA VAL A 223 -4.31 10.78 12.83
C VAL A 223 -4.77 11.94 13.71
N ARG A 224 -4.10 12.24 14.82
CA ARG A 224 -4.38 13.43 15.64
C ARG A 224 -4.08 14.71 14.89
N ARG A 225 -2.97 14.78 14.16
CA ARG A 225 -2.62 15.92 13.30
C ARG A 225 -3.72 16.16 12.26
N LEU A 226 -4.15 15.11 11.55
CA LEU A 226 -5.18 15.19 10.51
C LEU A 226 -6.55 15.56 11.10
N ALA A 227 -6.89 15.05 12.28
CA ALA A 227 -8.14 15.40 12.97
C ALA A 227 -8.18 16.89 13.40
N ALA A 228 -7.02 17.48 13.69
CA ALA A 228 -6.88 18.90 14.02
C ALA A 228 -6.86 19.82 12.78
N GLU A 229 -6.69 19.27 11.56
CA GLU A 229 -6.76 20.07 10.33
C GLU A 229 -8.17 20.68 10.15
N PRO A 230 -8.27 21.93 9.66
CA PRO A 230 -9.57 22.50 9.31
C PRO A 230 -10.26 21.61 8.26
N ALA A 231 -11.57 21.38 8.42
CA ALA A 231 -12.35 20.76 7.35
C ALA A 231 -12.26 21.66 6.11
N THR A 232 -11.60 21.18 5.03
CA THR A 232 -11.62 21.92 3.77
C THR A 232 -13.03 21.85 3.21
N VAL A 233 -13.73 22.97 3.24
CA VAL A 233 -14.98 23.12 2.51
C VAL A 233 -14.61 22.99 1.03
N SER A 234 -15.00 21.89 0.39
CA SER A 234 -14.93 21.78 -1.06
C SER A 234 -15.83 22.87 -1.61
N GLY A 235 -15.22 23.94 -2.16
CA GLY A 235 -15.98 24.96 -2.87
C GLY A 235 -16.74 24.29 -4.02
N PRO A 236 -17.90 24.82 -4.44
CA PRO A 236 -18.62 24.29 -5.58
C PRO A 236 -17.69 24.29 -6.80
N PRO A 237 -17.79 23.28 -7.67
CA PRO A 237 -17.05 23.28 -8.93
C PRO A 237 -17.44 24.50 -9.73
N GLY A 238 -16.45 25.35 -10.06
CA GLY A 238 -16.64 26.53 -10.91
C GLY A 238 -16.88 26.17 -12.37
#